data_22875360a6f263f3c6b1094c10383315
#
_entry.id   22875360a6f263f3c6b1094c10383315
#
_cell.length_a   1.000
_cell.length_b   1.000
_cell.length_c   1.000
_cell.angle_alpha   90.00
_cell.angle_beta   90.00
_cell.angle_gamma   90.00
#
_symmetry.space_group_name_H-M   'P 1'
#
loop_
_entity.id
_entity.type
_entity.pdbx_description
1 polymer ?
#
loop_
_entity_poly.entity_id
_entity_poly.type
_entity_poly.pdbx_seq_one_letter_code
_entity_poly.pdbx_strand_id
1 'polypeptide(L)'
;MSETTLGGIAGRMPRFIRRADPAVLTAFACIVLLLFLGSLYSRSFLSPEYLLQQLKVASFLGVIATGMMLVVLLGQIDLSVPWAVAAGAMMACAAAAYGPVGVALAIPSGIVCGMLIGVVNGIGVAYLRIPSMIITLATNAVAQGLMVVYTGGFSPQDSATGAMRYLATGFAIPGVPNAVIIWALIGAAMVFVLTRTSFGRTVYGIGNRERAAYLSGIDTRRVVMIAFAVSGGLSAFGGVLLAGYASKAAQSMGDAYLLPSIAAVVLGGTSILGGRGSYLGTVAGVILITLLQSILSVMQMPEAGRQIIYGVVIVAMLLLYGRAPASR
;
A
#
# COMPACT_ATOMS: atom_id res chain seq x y z
N MET A 1 -12.95 24.53 38.42
CA MET A 1 -11.65 25.12 38.01
C MET A 1 -11.00 24.22 36.99
N SER A 2 -10.59 24.79 35.84
CA SER A 2 -9.73 24.29 34.77
C SER A 2 -10.41 23.87 33.45
N GLU A 3 -11.21 24.73 32.82
CA GLU A 3 -11.47 24.65 31.36
C GLU A 3 -10.75 25.73 30.53
N THR A 4 -9.91 26.56 31.14
CA THR A 4 -9.35 27.77 30.52
C THR A 4 -7.95 27.60 29.92
N THR A 5 -7.31 26.44 30.03
CA THR A 5 -5.92 26.25 29.56
C THR A 5 -5.76 25.62 28.18
N LEU A 6 -6.78 24.95 27.65
CA LEU A 6 -6.71 24.34 26.31
C LEU A 6 -7.05 25.29 25.14
N GLY A 7 -7.75 26.40 25.42
CA GLY A 7 -8.11 27.39 24.41
C GLY A 7 -6.95 28.28 23.93
N GLY A 8 -5.90 28.43 24.75
CA GLY A 8 -4.77 29.33 24.46
C GLY A 8 -3.74 28.81 23.44
N ILE A 9 -3.60 27.48 23.30
CA ILE A 9 -2.62 26.85 22.40
C ILE A 9 -3.18 26.76 20.98
N ALA A 10 -4.49 26.55 20.84
CA ALA A 10 -5.16 26.47 19.54
C ALA A 10 -5.12 27.77 18.71
N GLY A 11 -5.00 28.92 19.36
CA GLY A 11 -4.93 30.24 18.70
C GLY A 11 -3.59 30.55 18.04
N ARG A 12 -2.50 29.84 18.38
CA ARG A 12 -1.15 30.07 17.87
C ARG A 12 -0.71 29.13 16.74
N MET A 13 -1.52 28.11 16.40
CA MET A 13 -1.17 27.19 15.31
C MET A 13 -1.38 27.87 13.93
N PRO A 14 -0.42 27.72 13.00
CA PRO A 14 -0.56 28.19 11.62
C PRO A 14 -1.84 27.61 11.00
N ARG A 15 -2.54 28.43 10.19
CA ARG A 15 -3.80 28.03 9.51
C ARG A 15 -3.70 26.70 8.75
N PHE A 16 -2.51 26.30 8.28
CA PHE A 16 -2.23 25.04 7.59
C PHE A 16 -2.36 23.83 8.53
N ILE A 17 -1.84 23.93 9.76
CA ILE A 17 -1.91 22.84 10.76
C ILE A 17 -3.35 22.65 11.27
N ARG A 18 -4.11 23.72 11.35
CA ARG A 18 -5.52 23.70 11.81
C ARG A 18 -6.47 23.05 10.81
N ARG A 19 -6.05 22.88 9.52
CA ARG A 19 -6.79 22.19 8.45
C ARG A 19 -6.26 20.79 8.15
N ALA A 20 -5.12 20.41 8.71
CA ALA A 20 -4.57 19.08 8.52
C ALA A 20 -5.36 18.05 9.34
N ASP A 21 -5.62 16.92 8.75
CA ASP A 21 -6.26 15.77 9.42
C ASP A 21 -5.41 15.37 10.64
N PRO A 22 -5.99 15.26 11.85
CA PRO A 22 -5.25 14.88 13.07
C PRO A 22 -4.44 13.59 12.88
N ALA A 23 -4.93 12.64 12.10
CA ALA A 23 -4.24 11.40 11.81
C ALA A 23 -2.93 11.62 11.04
N VAL A 24 -2.92 12.56 10.08
CA VAL A 24 -1.72 12.92 9.33
C VAL A 24 -0.68 13.57 10.24
N LEU A 25 -1.12 14.46 11.13
CA LEU A 25 -0.23 15.12 12.10
C LEU A 25 0.38 14.11 13.09
N THR A 26 -0.42 13.17 13.59
CA THR A 26 0.09 12.12 14.48
C THR A 26 1.08 11.19 13.77
N ALA A 27 0.83 10.82 12.52
CA ALA A 27 1.76 10.01 11.74
C ALA A 27 3.11 10.73 11.55
N PHE A 28 3.11 12.01 11.20
CA PHE A 28 4.36 12.80 11.09
C PHE A 28 5.06 12.97 12.44
N ALA A 29 4.33 13.18 13.52
CA ALA A 29 4.93 13.23 14.87
C ALA A 29 5.60 11.90 15.24
N CYS A 30 4.96 10.77 14.92
CA CYS A 30 5.55 9.44 15.12
C CYS A 30 6.78 9.21 14.25
N ILE A 31 6.82 9.70 13.00
CA ILE A 31 8.01 9.63 12.13
C ILE A 31 9.18 10.36 12.80
N VAL A 32 8.95 11.60 13.27
CA VAL A 32 9.99 12.39 13.95
C VAL A 32 10.46 11.67 15.23
N LEU A 33 9.54 11.13 16.01
CA LEU A 33 9.86 10.35 17.21
C LEU A 33 10.71 9.12 16.87
N LEU A 34 10.36 8.35 15.84
CA LEU A 34 11.12 7.17 15.42
C LEU A 34 12.53 7.54 14.92
N LEU A 35 12.66 8.62 14.15
CA LEU A 35 13.96 9.11 13.72
C LEU A 35 14.81 9.56 14.90
N PHE A 36 14.21 10.23 15.88
CA PHE A 36 14.90 10.62 17.13
C PHE A 36 15.36 9.38 17.92
N LEU A 37 14.48 8.41 18.17
CA LEU A 37 14.84 7.16 18.86
C LEU A 37 15.90 6.37 18.10
N GLY A 38 15.78 6.28 16.76
CA GLY A 38 16.78 5.66 15.90
C GLY A 38 18.14 6.36 15.99
N SER A 39 18.16 7.68 16.07
CA SER A 39 19.39 8.46 16.18
C SER A 39 20.12 8.28 17.52
N LEU A 40 19.37 7.97 18.59
CA LEU A 40 19.96 7.62 19.89
C LEU A 40 20.70 6.28 19.82
N TYR A 41 20.22 5.35 18.98
CA TYR A 41 20.85 4.06 18.76
C TYR A 41 22.06 4.18 17.81
N SER A 42 21.93 4.92 16.72
CA SER A 42 23.00 5.20 15.75
C SER A 42 22.78 6.51 15.03
N ARG A 43 23.79 7.37 14.98
CA ARG A 43 23.75 8.64 14.23
C ARG A 43 23.51 8.45 12.73
N SER A 44 23.83 7.28 12.19
CA SER A 44 23.59 6.94 10.79
C SER A 44 22.12 7.00 10.37
N PHE A 45 21.17 6.91 11.33
CA PHE A 45 19.73 7.05 11.04
C PHE A 45 19.34 8.43 10.50
N LEU A 46 20.15 9.44 10.72
CA LEU A 46 19.90 10.80 10.19
C LEU A 46 20.76 11.11 8.97
N SER A 47 21.58 10.17 8.47
CA SER A 47 22.37 10.41 7.26
C SER A 47 21.46 10.49 6.02
N PRO A 48 21.77 11.39 5.06
CA PRO A 48 21.02 11.51 3.82
C PRO A 48 20.94 10.19 3.04
N GLU A 49 22.02 9.43 3.03
CA GLU A 49 22.13 8.13 2.33
C GLU A 49 21.16 7.11 2.93
N TYR A 50 21.09 7.04 4.26
CA TYR A 50 20.15 6.17 4.95
C TYR A 50 18.70 6.58 4.67
N LEU A 51 18.37 7.86 4.76
CA LEU A 51 17.04 8.36 4.50
C LEU A 51 16.59 8.09 3.05
N LEU A 52 17.48 8.28 2.08
CA LEU A 52 17.21 7.95 0.67
C LEU A 52 17.02 6.45 0.47
N GLN A 53 17.82 5.62 1.14
CA GLN A 53 17.65 4.17 1.10
C GLN A 53 16.30 3.75 1.71
N GLN A 54 15.90 4.34 2.86
CA GLN A 54 14.59 4.09 3.46
C GLN A 54 13.46 4.54 2.55
N LEU A 55 13.58 5.69 1.90
CA LEU A 55 12.58 6.21 0.97
C LEU A 55 12.44 5.31 -0.27
N LYS A 56 13.55 4.74 -0.76
CA LYS A 56 13.52 3.74 -1.84
C LYS A 56 12.75 2.49 -1.43
N VAL A 57 13.01 1.93 -0.24
CA VAL A 57 12.28 0.76 0.26
C VAL A 57 10.81 1.10 0.52
N ALA A 58 10.53 2.28 1.09
CA ALA A 58 9.18 2.80 1.30
C ALA A 58 8.38 2.88 -0.01
N SER A 59 9.05 3.16 -1.15
CA SER A 59 8.37 3.27 -2.44
C SER A 59 7.71 1.97 -2.89
N PHE A 60 8.29 0.82 -2.58
CA PHE A 60 7.70 -0.48 -2.92
C PHE A 60 6.41 -0.71 -2.13
N LEU A 61 6.48 -0.52 -0.81
CA LEU A 61 5.29 -0.57 0.06
C LEU A 61 4.28 0.51 -0.34
N GLY A 62 4.76 1.70 -0.72
CA GLY A 62 3.93 2.83 -1.11
C GLY A 62 3.08 2.57 -2.36
N VAL A 63 3.65 1.93 -3.37
CA VAL A 63 2.90 1.52 -4.57
C VAL A 63 1.80 0.52 -4.20
N ILE A 64 2.13 -0.51 -3.40
CA ILE A 64 1.18 -1.52 -2.91
C ILE A 64 0.08 -0.86 -2.06
N ALA A 65 0.47 -0.03 -1.09
CA ALA A 65 -0.45 0.67 -0.20
C ALA A 65 -1.37 1.65 -0.94
N THR A 66 -0.95 2.19 -2.10
CA THR A 66 -1.80 3.02 -2.95
C THR A 66 -3.00 2.23 -3.47
N GLY A 67 -2.79 0.99 -3.90
CA GLY A 67 -3.87 0.08 -4.30
C GLY A 67 -4.76 -0.31 -3.12
N MET A 68 -4.16 -0.71 -2.02
CA MET A 68 -4.86 -1.06 -0.77
C MET A 68 -5.75 0.08 -0.28
N MET A 69 -5.27 1.34 -0.34
CA MET A 69 -6.06 2.50 0.08
C MET A 69 -7.37 2.63 -0.70
N LEU A 70 -7.38 2.40 -2.03
CA LEU A 70 -8.62 2.46 -2.82
C LEU A 70 -9.65 1.46 -2.33
N VAL A 71 -9.24 0.25 -2.03
CA VAL A 71 -10.12 -0.82 -1.54
C VAL A 71 -10.62 -0.50 -0.13
N VAL A 72 -9.74 -0.02 0.75
CA VAL A 72 -10.10 0.38 2.12
C VAL A 72 -11.04 1.57 2.13
N LEU A 73 -10.90 2.55 1.23
CA LEU A 73 -11.83 3.66 1.09
C LEU A 73 -13.25 3.22 0.75
N LEU A 74 -13.43 2.06 0.08
CA LEU A 74 -14.73 1.45 -0.17
C LEU A 74 -15.29 0.67 1.03
N GLY A 75 -14.58 0.60 2.15
CA GLY A 75 -14.92 -0.24 3.30
C GLY A 75 -14.66 -1.72 3.06
N GLN A 76 -13.76 -2.06 2.14
CA GLN A 76 -13.38 -3.42 1.77
C GLN A 76 -11.92 -3.68 2.17
N ILE A 77 -11.52 -4.95 2.24
CA ILE A 77 -10.14 -5.36 2.52
C ILE A 77 -9.69 -6.35 1.43
N ASP A 78 -8.50 -6.14 0.88
CA ASP A 78 -7.90 -7.02 -0.12
C ASP A 78 -6.80 -7.89 0.51
N LEU A 79 -7.14 -9.14 0.82
CA LEU A 79 -6.21 -10.12 1.37
C LEU A 79 -5.45 -10.89 0.28
N SER A 80 -5.65 -10.58 -1.01
CA SER A 80 -4.93 -11.21 -2.12
C SER A 80 -3.60 -10.53 -2.45
N VAL A 81 -3.29 -9.41 -1.79
CA VAL A 81 -2.06 -8.63 -2.00
C VAL A 81 -0.79 -9.48 -2.01
N PRO A 82 -0.57 -10.45 -1.09
CA PRO A 82 0.65 -11.25 -1.11
C PRO A 82 0.90 -11.95 -2.44
N TRP A 83 -0.12 -12.63 -2.93
CA TRP A 83 0.02 -13.38 -4.17
C TRP A 83 -0.18 -12.54 -5.43
N ALA A 84 -0.83 -11.39 -5.34
CA ALA A 84 -0.79 -10.39 -6.42
C ALA A 84 0.63 -9.84 -6.61
N VAL A 85 1.34 -9.55 -5.53
CA VAL A 85 2.76 -9.13 -5.54
C VAL A 85 3.66 -10.24 -6.09
N ALA A 86 3.56 -11.46 -5.52
CA ALA A 86 4.40 -12.59 -5.93
C ALA A 86 4.13 -13.01 -7.38
N ALA A 87 2.86 -13.15 -7.78
CA ALA A 87 2.47 -13.53 -9.13
C ALA A 87 2.91 -12.47 -10.16
N GLY A 88 2.76 -11.18 -9.85
CA GLY A 88 3.23 -10.11 -10.70
C GLY A 88 4.75 -10.17 -10.92
N ALA A 89 5.53 -10.37 -9.86
CA ALA A 89 6.97 -10.55 -9.93
C ALA A 89 7.37 -11.78 -10.77
N MET A 90 6.73 -12.91 -10.49
CA MET A 90 7.04 -14.20 -11.15
C MET A 90 6.69 -14.14 -12.65
N MET A 91 5.50 -13.63 -12.99
CA MET A 91 5.05 -13.51 -14.38
C MET A 91 5.93 -12.55 -15.18
N ALA A 92 6.39 -11.45 -14.56
CA ALA A 92 7.31 -10.52 -15.22
C ALA A 92 8.67 -11.18 -15.49
N CYS A 93 9.23 -11.90 -14.52
CA CYS A 93 10.50 -12.62 -14.72
C CYS A 93 10.35 -13.76 -15.74
N ALA A 94 9.26 -14.55 -15.67
CA ALA A 94 8.98 -15.64 -16.61
C ALA A 94 8.82 -15.13 -18.05
N ALA A 95 8.07 -14.02 -18.25
CA ALA A 95 7.94 -13.40 -19.57
C ALA A 95 9.30 -13.03 -20.16
N ALA A 96 10.24 -12.53 -19.34
CA ALA A 96 11.57 -12.13 -19.77
C ALA A 96 12.39 -13.29 -20.41
N ALA A 97 12.09 -14.55 -20.07
CA ALA A 97 12.77 -15.71 -20.63
C ALA A 97 12.46 -15.95 -22.13
N TYR A 98 11.39 -15.34 -22.67
CA TYR A 98 10.95 -15.51 -24.05
C TYR A 98 11.60 -14.52 -25.03
N GLY A 99 12.86 -14.18 -24.85
CA GLY A 99 13.64 -13.34 -25.78
C GLY A 99 13.26 -11.84 -25.75
N PRO A 100 13.65 -11.06 -26.78
CA PRO A 100 13.49 -9.59 -26.77
C PRO A 100 12.05 -9.10 -26.59
N VAL A 101 11.08 -9.79 -27.20
CA VAL A 101 9.65 -9.47 -27.04
C VAL A 101 9.20 -9.74 -25.62
N GLY A 102 9.62 -10.87 -25.03
CA GLY A 102 9.33 -11.21 -23.64
C GLY A 102 9.91 -10.19 -22.65
N VAL A 103 11.13 -9.72 -22.91
CA VAL A 103 11.75 -8.65 -22.10
C VAL A 103 10.93 -7.35 -22.17
N ALA A 104 10.42 -6.96 -23.33
CA ALA A 104 9.56 -5.78 -23.48
C ALA A 104 8.21 -5.94 -22.79
N LEU A 105 7.65 -7.16 -22.79
CA LEU A 105 6.36 -7.48 -22.18
C LEU A 105 6.47 -7.87 -20.70
N ALA A 106 7.66 -7.98 -20.13
CA ALA A 106 7.87 -8.43 -18.76
C ALA A 106 7.07 -7.60 -17.74
N ILE A 107 7.22 -6.29 -17.74
CA ILE A 107 6.51 -5.41 -16.80
C ILE A 107 5.00 -5.42 -17.08
N PRO A 108 4.51 -5.22 -18.32
CA PRO A 108 3.09 -5.31 -18.61
C PRO A 108 2.45 -6.63 -18.21
N SER A 109 3.10 -7.77 -18.47
CA SER A 109 2.55 -9.10 -18.11
C SER A 109 2.36 -9.27 -16.60
N GLY A 110 3.33 -8.81 -15.81
CA GLY A 110 3.21 -8.81 -14.35
C GLY A 110 2.02 -7.96 -13.87
N ILE A 111 1.89 -6.72 -14.38
CA ILE A 111 0.79 -5.82 -14.03
C ILE A 111 -0.56 -6.43 -14.43
N VAL A 112 -0.68 -6.95 -15.65
CA VAL A 112 -1.92 -7.58 -16.14
C VAL A 112 -2.30 -8.78 -15.29
N CYS A 113 -1.34 -9.61 -14.88
CA CYS A 113 -1.58 -10.73 -13.99
C CYS A 113 -2.24 -10.27 -12.66
N GLY A 114 -1.68 -9.23 -12.02
CA GLY A 114 -2.27 -8.68 -10.81
C GLY A 114 -3.62 -8.00 -11.04
N MET A 115 -3.80 -7.30 -12.16
CA MET A 115 -5.11 -6.74 -12.54
C MET A 115 -6.17 -7.83 -12.69
N LEU A 116 -5.83 -8.98 -13.28
CA LEU A 116 -6.76 -10.12 -13.41
C LEU A 116 -7.16 -10.68 -12.04
N ILE A 117 -6.20 -10.83 -11.11
CA ILE A 117 -6.50 -11.20 -9.72
C ILE A 117 -7.47 -10.20 -9.10
N GLY A 118 -7.19 -8.91 -9.25
CA GLY A 118 -8.07 -7.84 -8.76
C GLY A 118 -9.46 -7.85 -9.42
N VAL A 119 -9.56 -8.11 -10.72
CA VAL A 119 -10.86 -8.24 -11.42
C VAL A 119 -11.68 -9.40 -10.86
N VAL A 120 -11.06 -10.58 -10.62
CA VAL A 120 -11.74 -11.73 -10.00
C VAL A 120 -12.29 -11.34 -8.62
N ASN A 121 -11.49 -10.68 -7.79
CA ASN A 121 -11.92 -10.17 -6.49
C ASN A 121 -13.07 -9.16 -6.64
N GLY A 122 -12.93 -8.21 -7.56
CA GLY A 122 -13.94 -7.19 -7.82
C GLY A 122 -15.25 -7.78 -8.31
N ILE A 123 -15.24 -8.79 -9.17
CA ILE A 123 -16.43 -9.53 -9.59
C ILE A 123 -17.07 -10.24 -8.40
N GLY A 124 -16.27 -10.95 -7.59
CA GLY A 124 -16.77 -11.65 -6.41
C GLY A 124 -17.46 -10.72 -5.42
N VAL A 125 -16.88 -9.56 -5.13
CA VAL A 125 -17.46 -8.58 -4.21
C VAL A 125 -18.66 -7.86 -4.83
N ALA A 126 -18.50 -7.33 -6.04
CA ALA A 126 -19.49 -6.41 -6.62
C ALA A 126 -20.72 -7.12 -7.21
N TYR A 127 -20.53 -8.26 -7.88
CA TYR A 127 -21.58 -8.95 -8.58
C TYR A 127 -22.11 -10.16 -7.81
N LEU A 128 -21.22 -10.98 -7.21
CA LEU A 128 -21.61 -12.15 -6.43
C LEU A 128 -21.94 -11.81 -4.97
N ARG A 129 -21.68 -10.57 -4.53
CA ARG A 129 -21.94 -10.08 -3.17
C ARG A 129 -21.26 -10.90 -2.07
N ILE A 130 -20.13 -11.53 -2.39
CA ILE A 130 -19.32 -12.26 -1.43
C ILE A 130 -18.55 -11.23 -0.59
N PRO A 131 -18.47 -11.38 0.75
CA PRO A 131 -17.65 -10.53 1.60
C PRO A 131 -16.19 -10.49 1.10
N SER A 132 -15.61 -9.28 1.00
CA SER A 132 -14.29 -9.08 0.40
C SER A 132 -13.21 -9.95 1.04
N MET A 133 -13.20 -10.07 2.37
CA MET A 133 -12.22 -10.90 3.08
C MET A 133 -12.26 -12.37 2.63
N ILE A 134 -13.46 -12.91 2.33
CA ILE A 134 -13.62 -14.30 1.93
C ILE A 134 -13.11 -14.51 0.50
N ILE A 135 -13.57 -13.69 -0.44
CA ILE A 135 -13.19 -13.84 -1.84
C ILE A 135 -11.70 -13.55 -2.06
N THR A 136 -11.14 -12.51 -1.43
CA THR A 136 -9.74 -12.15 -1.60
C THR A 136 -8.79 -13.17 -0.95
N LEU A 137 -9.19 -13.77 0.17
CA LEU A 137 -8.42 -14.86 0.77
C LEU A 137 -8.48 -16.13 -0.10
N ALA A 138 -9.65 -16.46 -0.64
CA ALA A 138 -9.79 -17.58 -1.56
C ALA A 138 -8.97 -17.37 -2.85
N THR A 139 -9.04 -16.17 -3.44
CA THR A 139 -8.25 -15.83 -4.63
C THR A 139 -6.75 -15.84 -4.33
N ASN A 140 -6.34 -15.40 -3.14
CA ASN A 140 -4.95 -15.50 -2.68
C ASN A 140 -4.47 -16.95 -2.67
N ALA A 141 -5.27 -17.88 -2.11
CA ALA A 141 -4.95 -19.30 -2.07
C ALA A 141 -4.92 -19.95 -3.48
N VAL A 142 -5.87 -19.56 -4.35
CA VAL A 142 -5.89 -20.02 -5.75
C VAL A 142 -4.66 -19.53 -6.51
N ALA A 143 -4.32 -18.22 -6.39
CA ALA A 143 -3.14 -17.66 -7.03
C ALA A 143 -1.87 -18.35 -6.54
N GLN A 144 -1.76 -18.62 -5.24
CA GLN A 144 -0.70 -19.42 -4.64
C GLN A 144 -0.60 -20.79 -5.30
N GLY A 145 -1.68 -21.54 -5.33
CA GLY A 145 -1.72 -22.88 -5.90
C GLY A 145 -1.31 -22.88 -7.38
N LEU A 146 -1.83 -21.95 -8.18
CA LEU A 146 -1.49 -21.82 -9.60
C LEU A 146 0.00 -21.52 -9.80
N MET A 147 0.58 -20.62 -9.00
CA MET A 147 2.00 -20.29 -9.10
C MET A 147 2.91 -21.44 -8.64
N VAL A 148 2.51 -22.18 -7.60
CA VAL A 148 3.23 -23.36 -7.15
C VAL A 148 3.20 -24.46 -8.23
N VAL A 149 2.04 -24.70 -8.85
CA VAL A 149 1.93 -25.66 -9.97
C VAL A 149 2.78 -25.20 -11.15
N TYR A 150 2.72 -23.92 -11.51
CA TYR A 150 3.51 -23.36 -12.62
C TYR A 150 5.02 -23.52 -12.42
N THR A 151 5.51 -23.39 -11.19
CA THR A 151 6.94 -23.52 -10.86
C THR A 151 7.36 -24.94 -10.50
N GLY A 152 6.44 -25.92 -10.50
CA GLY A 152 6.70 -27.28 -10.03
C GLY A 152 7.10 -27.36 -8.54
N GLY A 153 6.70 -26.33 -7.74
CA GLY A 153 7.05 -26.22 -6.33
C GLY A 153 8.44 -25.66 -6.04
N PHE A 154 9.23 -25.36 -7.08
CA PHE A 154 10.58 -24.77 -6.91
C PHE A 154 10.54 -23.25 -6.93
N SER A 155 11.60 -22.62 -6.38
CA SER A 155 11.78 -21.18 -6.53
C SER A 155 11.99 -20.82 -8.00
N PRO A 156 11.38 -19.74 -8.51
CA PRO A 156 11.61 -19.26 -9.88
C PRO A 156 13.10 -19.05 -10.14
N GLN A 157 13.57 -19.53 -11.29
CA GLN A 157 14.96 -19.38 -11.70
C GLN A 157 15.17 -18.14 -12.60
N ASP A 158 14.06 -17.59 -13.12
CA ASP A 158 14.10 -16.47 -14.05
C ASP A 158 14.54 -15.19 -13.36
N SER A 159 15.42 -14.45 -14.00
CA SER A 159 15.97 -13.19 -13.48
C SER A 159 15.15 -11.97 -13.93
N ALA A 160 15.18 -10.94 -13.13
CA ALA A 160 14.58 -9.65 -13.47
C ALA A 160 15.32 -9.00 -14.65
N THR A 161 14.56 -8.35 -15.54
CA THR A 161 15.13 -7.62 -16.69
C THR A 161 15.96 -6.40 -16.27
N GLY A 162 16.81 -5.92 -17.17
CA GLY A 162 17.54 -4.65 -16.98
C GLY A 162 16.60 -3.46 -16.70
N ALA A 163 15.43 -3.42 -17.37
CA ALA A 163 14.41 -2.39 -17.15
C ALA A 163 13.81 -2.48 -15.73
N MET A 164 13.45 -3.67 -15.26
CA MET A 164 12.94 -3.85 -13.89
C MET A 164 13.96 -3.39 -12.84
N ARG A 165 15.23 -3.79 -13.01
CA ARG A 165 16.32 -3.35 -12.12
C ARG A 165 16.52 -1.84 -12.17
N TYR A 166 16.51 -1.23 -13.36
CA TYR A 166 16.63 0.21 -13.52
C TYR A 166 15.49 0.98 -12.84
N LEU A 167 14.23 0.52 -12.99
CA LEU A 167 13.09 1.14 -12.32
C LEU A 167 13.16 1.02 -10.79
N ALA A 168 13.66 -0.10 -10.29
CA ALA A 168 13.74 -0.34 -8.84
C ALA A 168 14.94 0.34 -8.16
N THR A 169 16.11 0.33 -8.82
CA THR A 169 17.40 0.72 -8.19
C THR A 169 18.17 1.80 -8.94
N GLY A 170 17.79 2.12 -10.19
CA GLY A 170 18.46 3.13 -11.00
C GLY A 170 18.16 4.56 -10.54
N PHE A 171 18.86 5.51 -11.18
CA PHE A 171 18.77 6.95 -10.90
C PHE A 171 18.58 7.69 -12.24
N ALA A 172 17.37 8.13 -12.55
CA ALA A 172 17.11 9.03 -13.69
C ALA A 172 17.52 10.47 -13.34
N ILE A 173 17.36 10.83 -12.07
CA ILE A 173 17.82 12.09 -11.50
C ILE A 173 18.94 11.76 -10.52
N PRO A 174 20.14 12.37 -10.63
CA PRO A 174 21.22 12.12 -9.69
C PRO A 174 20.77 12.27 -8.23
N GLY A 175 21.03 11.24 -7.42
CA GLY A 175 20.67 11.23 -6.01
C GLY A 175 19.22 10.85 -5.68
N VAL A 176 18.32 10.67 -6.67
CA VAL A 176 16.92 10.25 -6.43
C VAL A 176 16.66 8.89 -7.06
N PRO A 177 16.38 7.84 -6.27
CA PRO A 177 16.05 6.52 -6.81
C PRO A 177 14.79 6.55 -7.67
N ASN A 178 14.81 5.84 -8.81
CA ASN A 178 13.66 5.79 -9.73
C ASN A 178 12.39 5.30 -9.07
N ALA A 179 12.47 4.34 -8.14
CA ALA A 179 11.30 3.85 -7.41
C ALA A 179 10.58 4.97 -6.64
N VAL A 180 11.31 5.94 -6.10
CA VAL A 180 10.73 7.13 -5.42
C VAL A 180 10.00 8.01 -6.41
N ILE A 181 10.60 8.25 -7.59
CA ILE A 181 9.98 9.05 -8.66
C ILE A 181 8.67 8.38 -9.12
N ILE A 182 8.72 7.07 -9.33
CA ILE A 182 7.55 6.27 -9.74
C ILE A 182 6.45 6.37 -8.70
N TRP A 183 6.78 6.17 -7.41
CA TRP A 183 5.81 6.29 -6.34
C TRP A 183 5.23 7.70 -6.24
N ALA A 184 6.05 8.73 -6.39
CA ALA A 184 5.59 10.12 -6.40
C ALA A 184 4.63 10.40 -7.56
N LEU A 185 4.90 9.87 -8.77
CA LEU A 185 4.02 10.00 -9.93
C LEU A 185 2.70 9.27 -9.74
N ILE A 186 2.73 8.03 -9.25
CA ILE A 186 1.53 7.26 -8.89
C ILE A 186 0.74 8.00 -7.82
N GLY A 187 1.43 8.55 -6.82
CA GLY A 187 0.82 9.34 -5.76
C GLY A 187 0.14 10.60 -6.25
N ALA A 188 0.81 11.36 -7.12
CA ALA A 188 0.22 12.54 -7.76
C ALA A 188 -1.02 12.19 -8.58
N ALA A 189 -0.96 11.09 -9.35
CA ALA A 189 -2.10 10.58 -10.10
C ALA A 189 -3.24 10.18 -9.16
N MET A 190 -2.94 9.48 -8.05
CA MET A 190 -3.94 9.06 -7.07
C MET A 190 -4.60 10.27 -6.37
N VAL A 191 -3.82 11.28 -5.97
CA VAL A 191 -4.36 12.54 -5.43
C VAL A 191 -5.29 13.20 -6.44
N PHE A 192 -4.86 13.28 -7.71
CA PHE A 192 -5.69 13.85 -8.77
C PHE A 192 -6.99 13.07 -8.95
N VAL A 193 -6.91 11.73 -9.04
CA VAL A 193 -8.08 10.86 -9.19
C VAL A 193 -9.05 11.03 -8.02
N LEU A 194 -8.56 10.99 -6.78
CA LEU A 194 -9.40 11.06 -5.60
C LEU A 194 -10.03 12.44 -5.40
N THR A 195 -9.32 13.54 -5.76
CA THR A 195 -9.79 14.90 -5.47
C THR A 195 -10.48 15.60 -6.64
N ARG A 196 -10.15 15.24 -7.87
CA ARG A 196 -10.58 15.97 -9.07
C ARG A 196 -11.51 15.20 -9.99
N THR A 197 -11.60 13.86 -9.87
CA THR A 197 -12.44 13.06 -10.78
C THR A 197 -13.78 12.66 -10.15
N SER A 198 -14.73 12.26 -11.00
CA SER A 198 -15.99 11.64 -10.58
C SER A 198 -15.75 10.31 -9.87
N PHE A 199 -14.75 9.52 -10.35
CA PHE A 199 -14.40 8.24 -9.76
C PHE A 199 -14.01 8.41 -8.27
N GLY A 200 -13.16 9.37 -7.93
CA GLY A 200 -12.78 9.63 -6.54
C GLY A 200 -13.99 9.99 -5.67
N ARG A 201 -14.87 10.89 -6.17
CA ARG A 201 -16.10 11.24 -5.42
C ARG A 201 -17.00 10.03 -5.19
N THR A 202 -17.11 9.13 -6.18
CA THR A 202 -17.92 7.92 -6.05
C THR A 202 -17.31 6.91 -5.10
N VAL A 203 -15.98 6.73 -5.07
CA VAL A 203 -15.28 5.89 -4.10
C VAL A 203 -15.60 6.33 -2.66
N TYR A 204 -15.45 7.61 -2.34
CA TYR A 204 -15.83 8.14 -1.02
C TYR A 204 -17.32 7.99 -0.73
N GLY A 205 -18.17 8.23 -1.72
CA GLY A 205 -19.62 8.09 -1.59
C GLY A 205 -20.07 6.65 -1.28
N ILE A 206 -19.52 5.67 -1.99
CA ILE A 206 -19.77 4.24 -1.77
C ILE A 206 -19.27 3.82 -0.38
N GLY A 207 -18.03 4.18 -0.03
CA GLY A 207 -17.46 3.86 1.27
C GLY A 207 -18.23 4.46 2.44
N ASN A 208 -18.88 5.60 2.24
CA ASN A 208 -19.71 6.21 3.28
C ASN A 208 -21.07 5.50 3.42
N ARG A 209 -21.79 5.27 2.30
CA ARG A 209 -23.04 4.49 2.25
C ARG A 209 -23.29 3.96 0.83
N GLU A 210 -22.92 2.70 0.55
CA GLU A 210 -23.10 2.08 -0.78
C GLU A 210 -24.56 2.18 -1.27
N ARG A 211 -25.53 1.93 -0.38
CA ARG A 211 -26.96 1.97 -0.75
C ARG A 211 -27.42 3.36 -1.18
N ALA A 212 -26.92 4.42 -0.53
CA ALA A 212 -27.25 5.79 -0.93
C ALA A 212 -26.62 6.15 -2.28
N ALA A 213 -25.37 5.76 -2.50
CA ALA A 213 -24.70 5.95 -3.79
C ALA A 213 -25.45 5.24 -4.94
N TYR A 214 -25.87 4.01 -4.73
CA TYR A 214 -26.69 3.25 -5.70
C TYR A 214 -28.01 3.94 -6.02
N LEU A 215 -28.74 4.40 -5.00
CA LEU A 215 -30.02 5.12 -5.19
C LEU A 215 -29.85 6.47 -5.88
N SER A 216 -28.64 7.05 -5.85
CA SER A 216 -28.28 8.26 -6.60
C SER A 216 -27.86 7.98 -8.05
N GLY A 217 -28.09 6.75 -8.56
CA GLY A 217 -27.80 6.37 -9.94
C GLY A 217 -26.34 5.99 -10.22
N ILE A 218 -25.51 5.82 -9.18
CA ILE A 218 -24.10 5.42 -9.34
C ILE A 218 -24.03 3.90 -9.56
N ASP A 219 -23.30 3.47 -10.61
CA ASP A 219 -22.96 2.05 -10.81
C ASP A 219 -21.87 1.62 -9.82
N THR A 220 -22.28 1.29 -8.59
CA THR A 220 -21.38 0.90 -7.50
C THR A 220 -20.59 -0.35 -7.85
N ARG A 221 -21.16 -1.27 -8.65
CA ARG A 221 -20.52 -2.53 -9.04
C ARG A 221 -19.26 -2.28 -9.88
N ARG A 222 -19.36 -1.40 -10.90
CA ARG A 222 -18.22 -1.05 -11.75
C ARG A 222 -17.13 -0.34 -10.96
N VAL A 223 -17.49 0.57 -10.06
CA VAL A 223 -16.53 1.30 -9.24
C VAL A 223 -15.74 0.35 -8.33
N VAL A 224 -16.42 -0.58 -7.65
CA VAL A 224 -15.79 -1.60 -6.81
C VAL A 224 -14.86 -2.50 -7.65
N MET A 225 -15.34 -3.00 -8.80
CA MET A 225 -14.52 -3.84 -9.68
C MET A 225 -13.25 -3.12 -10.15
N ILE A 226 -13.36 -1.87 -10.58
CA ILE A 226 -12.20 -1.06 -11.02
C ILE A 226 -11.23 -0.84 -9.86
N ALA A 227 -11.71 -0.55 -8.66
CA ALA A 227 -10.87 -0.34 -7.50
C ALA A 227 -10.04 -1.58 -7.15
N PHE A 228 -10.66 -2.78 -7.16
CA PHE A 228 -9.93 -4.04 -6.96
C PHE A 228 -8.95 -4.34 -8.10
N ALA A 229 -9.34 -4.09 -9.36
CA ALA A 229 -8.44 -4.26 -10.51
C ALA A 229 -7.20 -3.36 -10.40
N VAL A 230 -7.38 -2.09 -10.03
CA VAL A 230 -6.27 -1.14 -9.80
C VAL A 230 -5.43 -1.59 -8.60
N SER A 231 -6.04 -2.06 -7.50
CA SER A 231 -5.33 -2.59 -6.34
C SER A 231 -4.43 -3.76 -6.71
N GLY A 232 -4.98 -4.76 -7.43
CA GLY A 232 -4.22 -5.92 -7.90
C GLY A 232 -3.08 -5.53 -8.85
N GLY A 233 -3.34 -4.62 -9.79
CA GLY A 233 -2.33 -4.11 -10.72
C GLY A 233 -1.19 -3.36 -10.03
N LEU A 234 -1.50 -2.50 -9.06
CA LEU A 234 -0.49 -1.77 -8.26
C LEU A 234 0.28 -2.72 -7.34
N SER A 235 -0.39 -3.71 -6.74
CA SER A 235 0.27 -4.75 -5.93
C SER A 235 1.26 -5.55 -6.78
N ALA A 236 0.85 -5.99 -7.96
CA ALA A 236 1.72 -6.70 -8.90
C ALA A 236 2.87 -5.81 -9.40
N PHE A 237 2.62 -4.54 -9.68
CA PHE A 237 3.69 -3.61 -10.05
C PHE A 237 4.68 -3.40 -8.90
N GLY A 238 4.22 -3.33 -7.65
CA GLY A 238 5.08 -3.39 -6.48
C GLY A 238 5.96 -4.65 -6.47
N GLY A 239 5.39 -5.81 -6.83
CA GLY A 239 6.11 -7.07 -7.02
C GLY A 239 7.17 -7.02 -8.12
N VAL A 240 6.85 -6.41 -9.27
CA VAL A 240 7.81 -6.18 -10.37
C VAL A 240 9.00 -5.34 -9.91
N LEU A 241 8.74 -4.27 -9.14
CA LEU A 241 9.80 -3.44 -8.57
C LEU A 241 10.64 -4.21 -7.55
N LEU A 242 10.00 -5.03 -6.71
CA LEU A 242 10.70 -5.90 -5.74
C LEU A 242 11.57 -6.94 -6.43
N ALA A 243 11.08 -7.58 -7.50
CA ALA A 243 11.90 -8.50 -8.31
C ALA A 243 13.09 -7.77 -8.95
N GLY A 244 12.86 -6.54 -9.43
CA GLY A 244 13.94 -5.68 -9.94
C GLY A 244 14.98 -5.35 -8.86
N TYR A 245 14.55 -5.08 -7.63
CA TYR A 245 15.41 -4.82 -6.49
C TYR A 245 16.22 -6.05 -6.05
N ALA A 246 15.55 -7.21 -5.94
CA ALA A 246 16.16 -8.48 -5.57
C ALA A 246 16.88 -9.19 -6.74
N SER A 247 16.77 -8.67 -7.97
CA SER A 247 17.25 -9.25 -9.22
C SER A 247 16.57 -10.57 -9.63
N LYS A 248 15.63 -11.07 -8.87
CA LYS A 248 14.85 -12.30 -9.12
C LYS A 248 13.50 -12.26 -8.38
N ALA A 249 12.54 -13.06 -8.84
CA ALA A 249 11.29 -13.26 -8.13
C ALA A 249 11.42 -14.38 -7.06
N ALA A 250 10.60 -14.30 -6.02
CA ALA A 250 10.45 -15.35 -5.00
C ALA A 250 8.97 -15.54 -4.66
N GLN A 251 8.55 -16.78 -4.38
CA GLN A 251 7.16 -17.12 -4.06
C GLN A 251 6.64 -16.37 -2.82
N SER A 252 7.46 -16.28 -1.76
CA SER A 252 7.10 -15.60 -0.50
C SER A 252 7.31 -14.09 -0.51
N MET A 253 7.66 -13.50 -1.68
CA MET A 253 8.03 -12.08 -1.76
C MET A 253 6.92 -11.12 -1.31
N GLY A 254 5.67 -11.52 -1.49
CA GLY A 254 4.50 -10.71 -1.14
C GLY A 254 4.06 -10.81 0.32
N ASP A 255 4.42 -11.89 1.03
CA ASP A 255 3.91 -12.17 2.38
C ASP A 255 4.23 -11.06 3.37
N ALA A 256 5.41 -10.46 3.26
CA ALA A 256 5.86 -9.35 4.09
C ALA A 256 5.12 -8.02 3.85
N TYR A 257 4.22 -7.94 2.86
CA TYR A 257 3.57 -6.68 2.47
C TYR A 257 2.08 -6.60 2.84
N LEU A 258 1.43 -7.70 3.25
CA LEU A 258 0.01 -7.68 3.60
C LEU A 258 -0.28 -6.78 4.80
N LEU A 259 0.23 -7.15 5.96
CA LEU A 259 0.00 -6.40 7.20
C LEU A 259 0.59 -4.99 7.14
N PRO A 260 1.83 -4.76 6.63
CA PRO A 260 2.37 -3.42 6.49
C PRO A 260 1.56 -2.50 5.58
N SER A 261 0.99 -2.99 4.47
CA SER A 261 0.18 -2.16 3.57
C SER A 261 -1.15 -1.72 4.24
N ILE A 262 -1.82 -2.63 4.94
CA ILE A 262 -3.02 -2.32 5.72
C ILE A 262 -2.67 -1.33 6.84
N ALA A 263 -1.61 -1.62 7.61
CA ALA A 263 -1.17 -0.77 8.70
C ALA A 263 -0.82 0.65 8.23
N ALA A 264 -0.10 0.78 7.12
CA ALA A 264 0.26 2.08 6.54
C ALA A 264 -0.97 2.91 6.15
N VAL A 265 -1.97 2.28 5.52
CA VAL A 265 -3.22 2.94 5.12
C VAL A 265 -4.03 3.40 6.33
N VAL A 266 -4.13 2.54 7.35
CA VAL A 266 -4.91 2.81 8.57
C VAL A 266 -4.21 3.84 9.47
N LEU A 267 -2.90 3.70 9.70
CA LEU A 267 -2.08 4.66 10.42
C LEU A 267 -2.09 6.04 9.74
N GLY A 268 -2.19 6.04 8.41
CA GLY A 268 -2.39 7.25 7.62
C GLY A 268 -3.77 7.90 7.78
N GLY A 269 -4.68 7.33 8.60
CA GLY A 269 -5.99 7.90 8.91
C GLY A 269 -7.10 7.51 7.93
N THR A 270 -6.86 6.52 7.04
CA THR A 270 -7.94 5.97 6.22
C THR A 270 -8.81 5.04 7.07
N SER A 271 -10.10 5.31 7.11
CA SER A 271 -11.08 4.53 7.89
C SER A 271 -11.26 3.14 7.27
N ILE A 272 -11.10 2.09 8.08
CA ILE A 272 -11.40 0.70 7.66
C ILE A 272 -12.88 0.52 7.31
N LEU A 273 -13.76 1.32 7.90
CA LEU A 273 -15.18 1.30 7.57
C LEU A 273 -15.50 2.03 6.25
N GLY A 274 -14.49 2.60 5.60
CA GLY A 274 -14.62 3.33 4.34
C GLY A 274 -15.00 4.80 4.50
N GLY A 275 -15.11 5.49 3.36
CA GLY A 275 -15.65 6.83 3.21
C GLY A 275 -14.78 7.97 3.71
N ARG A 276 -13.67 7.71 4.39
CA ARG A 276 -12.74 8.73 4.95
C ARG A 276 -11.30 8.30 4.81
N GLY A 277 -10.45 9.23 4.43
CA GLY A 277 -9.01 9.03 4.30
C GLY A 277 -8.39 10.02 3.34
N SER A 278 -7.07 10.18 3.42
CA SER A 278 -6.30 11.02 2.50
C SER A 278 -5.05 10.30 2.02
N TYR A 279 -4.69 10.53 0.75
CA TYR A 279 -3.48 9.90 0.21
C TYR A 279 -2.20 10.37 0.90
N LEU A 280 -2.15 11.65 1.30
CA LEU A 280 -1.00 12.17 2.09
C LEU A 280 -0.86 11.44 3.44
N GLY A 281 -1.97 11.06 4.05
CA GLY A 281 -1.95 10.22 5.23
C GLY A 281 -1.35 8.84 4.94
N THR A 282 -1.76 8.20 3.85
CA THR A 282 -1.20 6.91 3.43
C THR A 282 0.32 7.03 3.17
N VAL A 283 0.79 8.11 2.53
CA VAL A 283 2.23 8.37 2.36
C VAL A 283 2.95 8.45 3.71
N ALA A 284 2.41 9.20 4.66
CA ALA A 284 2.98 9.29 6.01
C ALA A 284 3.00 7.93 6.72
N GLY A 285 1.91 7.16 6.61
CA GLY A 285 1.82 5.80 7.15
C GLY A 285 2.83 4.82 6.54
N VAL A 286 3.05 4.89 5.23
CA VAL A 286 4.07 4.09 4.52
C VAL A 286 5.47 4.40 5.05
N ILE A 287 5.83 5.67 5.15
CA ILE A 287 7.13 6.10 5.67
C ILE A 287 7.28 5.64 7.13
N LEU A 288 6.25 5.82 7.96
CA LEU A 288 6.23 5.40 9.36
C LEU A 288 6.47 3.89 9.52
N ILE A 289 5.73 3.07 8.76
CA ILE A 289 5.87 1.60 8.80
C ILE A 289 7.25 1.17 8.32
N THR A 290 7.77 1.79 7.25
CA THR A 290 9.10 1.45 6.72
C THR A 290 10.20 1.80 7.73
N LEU A 291 10.14 2.96 8.38
CA LEU A 291 11.07 3.33 9.44
C LEU A 291 10.97 2.39 10.64
N LEU A 292 9.75 2.02 11.05
CA LEU A 292 9.54 1.05 12.12
C LEU A 292 10.18 -0.31 11.75
N GLN A 293 9.95 -0.81 10.54
CA GLN A 293 10.57 -2.04 10.03
C GLN A 293 12.09 -1.95 10.09
N SER A 294 12.66 -0.81 9.68
CA SER A 294 14.11 -0.62 9.67
C SER A 294 14.69 -0.63 11.07
N ILE A 295 14.08 0.06 12.03
CA ILE A 295 14.52 0.06 13.44
C ILE A 295 14.44 -1.35 14.01
N LEU A 296 13.35 -2.06 13.84
CA LEU A 296 13.17 -3.43 14.33
C LEU A 296 14.17 -4.41 13.68
N SER A 297 14.52 -4.17 12.41
CA SER A 297 15.55 -4.96 11.70
C SER A 297 16.95 -4.71 12.26
N VAL A 298 17.29 -3.45 12.56
CA VAL A 298 18.59 -3.10 13.19
C VAL A 298 18.69 -3.68 14.60
N MET A 299 17.57 -3.79 15.33
CA MET A 299 17.48 -4.48 16.61
C MET A 299 17.52 -6.01 16.47
N GLN A 300 17.72 -6.54 15.24
CA GLN A 300 17.74 -7.96 14.92
C GLN A 300 16.46 -8.72 15.33
N MET A 301 15.33 -8.03 15.37
CA MET A 301 14.06 -8.63 15.70
C MET A 301 13.63 -9.61 14.59
N PRO A 302 13.29 -10.87 14.91
CA PRO A 302 12.82 -11.84 13.92
C PRO A 302 11.50 -11.39 13.29
N GLU A 303 11.23 -11.86 12.06
CA GLU A 303 10.05 -11.50 11.29
C GLU A 303 8.74 -11.73 12.06
N ALA A 304 8.65 -12.83 12.81
CA ALA A 304 7.50 -13.13 13.66
C ALA A 304 7.23 -12.01 14.70
N GLY A 305 8.29 -11.49 15.33
CA GLY A 305 8.17 -10.36 16.28
C GLY A 305 7.67 -9.09 15.60
N ARG A 306 8.15 -8.80 14.39
CA ARG A 306 7.69 -7.65 13.59
C ARG A 306 6.21 -7.77 13.25
N GLN A 307 5.74 -8.96 12.83
CA GLN A 307 4.34 -9.20 12.53
C GLN A 307 3.42 -9.03 13.75
N ILE A 308 3.88 -9.44 14.96
CA ILE A 308 3.16 -9.19 16.21
C ILE A 308 2.99 -7.68 16.44
N ILE A 309 4.06 -6.90 16.25
CA ILE A 309 4.02 -5.45 16.42
C ILE A 309 3.03 -4.82 15.44
N TYR A 310 3.03 -5.21 14.16
CA TYR A 310 2.07 -4.69 13.17
C TYR A 310 0.63 -5.03 13.56
N GLY A 311 0.37 -6.27 13.99
CA GLY A 311 -0.94 -6.68 14.46
C GLY A 311 -1.41 -5.85 15.66
N VAL A 312 -0.56 -5.67 16.67
CA VAL A 312 -0.86 -4.83 17.85
C VAL A 312 -1.12 -3.39 17.46
N VAL A 313 -0.31 -2.81 16.57
CA VAL A 313 -0.50 -1.44 16.08
C VAL A 313 -1.84 -1.30 15.36
N ILE A 314 -2.21 -2.22 14.48
CA ILE A 314 -3.50 -2.20 13.77
C ILE A 314 -4.65 -2.27 14.78
N VAL A 315 -4.61 -3.19 15.76
CA VAL A 315 -5.65 -3.33 16.79
C VAL A 315 -5.75 -2.07 17.64
N ALA A 316 -4.62 -1.51 18.08
CA ALA A 316 -4.60 -0.27 18.87
C ALA A 316 -5.24 0.90 18.10
N MET A 317 -4.94 1.03 16.80
CA MET A 317 -5.53 2.07 15.96
C MET A 317 -7.03 1.87 15.75
N LEU A 318 -7.48 0.62 15.57
CA LEU A 318 -8.92 0.29 15.50
C LEU A 318 -9.65 0.69 16.76
N LEU A 319 -9.06 0.44 17.93
CA LEU A 319 -9.66 0.81 19.22
C LEU A 319 -9.70 2.33 19.42
N LEU A 320 -8.70 3.06 18.94
CA LEU A 320 -8.63 4.51 19.04
C LEU A 320 -9.59 5.21 18.06
N TYR A 321 -9.62 4.79 16.80
CA TYR A 321 -10.45 5.43 15.76
C TYR A 321 -11.87 4.85 15.67
N GLY A 322 -12.08 3.58 16.05
CA GLY A 322 -13.41 2.96 16.06
C GLY A 322 -14.36 3.53 17.13
N ARG A 323 -13.84 4.27 18.12
CA ARG A 323 -14.62 4.95 19.17
C ARG A 323 -15.03 6.38 18.82
N ALA A 324 -14.66 6.91 17.66
CA ALA A 324 -15.15 8.22 17.24
C ALA A 324 -16.69 8.16 17.14
N PRO A 325 -17.44 9.01 17.89
CA PRO A 325 -18.89 8.96 17.86
C PRO A 325 -19.35 9.22 16.43
N ALA A 326 -20.24 8.35 15.93
CA ALA A 326 -20.96 8.62 14.70
C ALA A 326 -21.67 9.96 14.90
N SER A 327 -21.18 11.02 14.27
CA SER A 327 -21.91 12.29 14.25
C SER A 327 -23.28 12.00 13.63
N ARG A 328 -24.31 12.11 14.48
CA ARG A 328 -25.72 11.98 14.09
C ARG A 328 -26.08 13.02 13.03
#